data_e1a21e85bbaa261f6d35ece52f795653
#
_entry.id   e1a21e85bbaa261f6d35ece52f795653
#
_cell.length_a   1.000
_cell.length_b   1.000
_cell.length_c   1.000
_cell.angle_alpha   90.00
_cell.angle_beta   90.00
_cell.angle_gamma   90.00
#
_symmetry.space_group_name_H-M   'P 1'
#
loop_
_entity.id
_entity.type
_entity.pdbx_description
1 polymer ?
#
loop_
_entity_poly.entity_id
_entity_poly.type
_entity_poly.pdbx_seq_one_letter_code
_entity_poly.pdbx_strand_id
1 'polypeptide(L)'
;MKKTLLAAALLGSFAASAFAAPSVTLYGVVDTGLNYTHYRADDGKTASTDTFSEQSGQTASSRWGLRGDEKIGSVTVGFNLENGFNSDDGPEAMSRLFGREASVHVAGKYGTLYAGREGKLISTAGAAAMGGIFSPFSVLWGDAGIKAQTGTDWGRIDNSLTYVSPSFSGLEIRAQYSFKNDGTKTGDENSSDVDRYAALGVSYKNGPAQFGLIGDYSMWKNVAKATENVDNGFSVIAGGNYDFKAVRVYGQVNYFDNQSTLVNSVGGLDKFTATTSTTDEKGNLGYEGWGISLGATAPAFGGTVIAGVSYRDAEEVQGDNEYKRWEAALGYTYAFSKRTNAYAGVTYAQQKAEMKDKDQTPSAVGVMAGLVHKF
;
A
#
# COMPACT_ATOMS: atom_id res chain seq x y z
N MET A 1 -19.83 -5.28 26.00
CA MET A 1 -21.29 -5.16 25.85
C MET A 1 -21.79 -3.80 25.31
N LYS A 2 -21.14 -2.65 25.52
CA LYS A 2 -21.62 -1.35 24.99
C LYS A 2 -21.33 -1.13 23.49
N LYS A 3 -20.32 -1.78 22.91
CA LYS A 3 -19.94 -1.63 21.49
C LYS A 3 -20.83 -2.45 20.52
N THR A 4 -21.39 -3.57 20.96
CA THR A 4 -22.29 -4.41 20.16
C THR A 4 -23.70 -3.84 20.02
N LEU A 5 -24.15 -3.06 21.00
CA LEU A 5 -25.44 -2.37 20.94
C LEU A 5 -25.44 -1.17 19.95
N LEU A 6 -24.28 -0.55 19.72
CA LEU A 6 -24.16 0.56 18.76
C LEU A 6 -24.28 0.06 17.31
N ALA A 7 -23.69 -1.10 16.99
CA ALA A 7 -23.79 -1.71 15.67
C ALA A 7 -25.24 -2.17 15.36
N ALA A 8 -25.95 -2.72 16.34
CA ALA A 8 -27.34 -3.13 16.16
C ALA A 8 -28.31 -1.94 16.06
N ALA A 9 -28.03 -0.83 16.74
CA ALA A 9 -28.84 0.41 16.65
C ALA A 9 -28.66 1.13 15.30
N LEU A 10 -27.46 1.10 14.72
CA LEU A 10 -27.21 1.62 13.37
C LEU A 10 -27.95 0.82 12.29
N LEU A 11 -27.99 -0.50 12.39
CA LEU A 11 -28.73 -1.35 11.45
C LEU A 11 -30.26 -1.20 11.56
N GLY A 12 -30.77 -0.88 12.73
CA GLY A 12 -32.22 -0.73 12.97
C GLY A 12 -32.79 0.65 12.57
N SER A 13 -31.99 1.70 12.48
CA SER A 13 -32.44 3.05 12.13
C SER A 13 -32.65 3.29 10.63
N PHE A 14 -32.17 2.40 9.76
CA PHE A 14 -32.34 2.50 8.30
C PHE A 14 -33.62 1.85 7.75
N ALA A 15 -34.48 1.31 8.62
CA ALA A 15 -35.66 0.54 8.19
C ALA A 15 -36.93 1.39 7.92
N ALA A 16 -36.90 2.71 7.94
CA ALA A 16 -38.11 3.53 7.88
C ALA A 16 -37.99 4.77 6.99
N SER A 17 -37.82 4.60 5.67
CA SER A 17 -38.34 5.58 4.70
C SER A 17 -38.37 4.97 3.30
N ALA A 18 -39.57 4.91 2.71
CA ALA A 18 -39.82 4.41 1.35
C ALA A 18 -39.49 5.43 0.27
N PHE A 19 -38.29 6.00 0.29
CA PHE A 19 -37.61 6.57 -0.86
C PHE A 19 -36.64 5.49 -1.35
N ALA A 20 -36.27 5.44 -2.63
CA ALA A 20 -35.34 4.44 -3.16
C ALA A 20 -34.21 4.24 -2.15
N ALA A 21 -34.34 3.16 -1.36
CA ALA A 21 -33.57 3.01 -0.13
C ALA A 21 -32.09 3.08 -0.46
N PRO A 22 -31.29 3.95 0.16
CA PRO A 22 -29.86 3.93 0.01
C PRO A 22 -29.36 2.53 0.34
N SER A 23 -28.85 1.80 -0.65
CA SER A 23 -28.47 0.42 -0.45
C SER A 23 -27.12 0.40 0.28
N VAL A 24 -27.13 0.05 1.56
CA VAL A 24 -25.91 -0.25 2.30
C VAL A 24 -25.50 -1.68 1.97
N THR A 25 -24.30 -1.84 1.42
CA THR A 25 -23.72 -3.13 1.08
C THR A 25 -22.66 -3.48 2.13
N LEU A 26 -22.85 -4.62 2.80
CA LEU A 26 -21.79 -5.30 3.54
C LEU A 26 -20.97 -6.12 2.55
N TYR A 27 -19.66 -6.00 2.60
CA TYR A 27 -18.73 -6.75 1.77
C TYR A 27 -17.48 -7.14 2.57
N GLY A 28 -16.71 -8.09 2.06
CA GLY A 28 -15.46 -8.44 2.69
C GLY A 28 -14.60 -9.41 1.88
N VAL A 29 -13.41 -9.63 2.42
CA VAL A 29 -12.40 -10.55 1.92
C VAL A 29 -11.76 -11.22 3.11
N VAL A 30 -11.62 -12.54 3.06
CA VAL A 30 -10.79 -13.33 3.96
C VAL A 30 -9.67 -13.94 3.12
N ASP A 31 -8.43 -13.67 3.50
CA ASP A 31 -7.23 -14.27 2.93
C ASP A 31 -6.44 -14.89 4.07
N THR A 32 -6.29 -16.20 4.03
CA THR A 32 -5.50 -16.97 5.00
C THR A 32 -4.65 -18.00 4.28
N GLY A 33 -3.45 -18.24 4.79
CA GLY A 33 -2.54 -19.19 4.16
C GLY A 33 -1.34 -19.50 5.04
N LEU A 34 -0.53 -20.42 4.54
CA LEU A 34 0.72 -20.84 5.16
C LEU A 34 1.88 -20.09 4.51
N ASN A 35 2.86 -19.74 5.32
CA ASN A 35 4.10 -19.13 4.88
C ASN A 35 5.30 -19.85 5.51
N TYR A 36 6.29 -20.14 4.67
CA TYR A 36 7.61 -20.59 5.09
C TYR A 36 8.65 -19.56 4.65
N THR A 37 9.55 -19.19 5.53
CA THR A 37 10.65 -18.28 5.22
C THR A 37 11.96 -18.88 5.70
N HIS A 38 12.93 -18.98 4.79
CA HIS A 38 14.33 -19.24 5.10
C HIS A 38 15.11 -17.94 5.02
N TYR A 39 15.63 -17.48 6.16
CA TYR A 39 16.40 -16.24 6.29
C TYR A 39 17.88 -16.53 6.54
N ARG A 40 18.77 -15.79 5.86
CA ARG A 40 20.22 -15.78 6.07
C ARG A 40 20.71 -14.37 6.36
N ALA A 41 21.39 -14.19 7.49
CA ALA A 41 21.97 -12.91 7.87
C ALA A 41 23.22 -12.54 7.06
N ASP A 42 23.96 -13.54 6.57
CA ASP A 42 25.21 -13.41 5.80
C ASP A 42 26.29 -12.55 6.49
N ASP A 43 26.33 -12.62 7.82
CA ASP A 43 27.29 -11.89 8.68
C ASP A 43 28.40 -12.80 9.23
N GLY A 44 28.43 -14.05 8.80
CA GLY A 44 29.38 -15.08 9.23
C GLY A 44 29.25 -15.53 10.71
N LYS A 45 28.27 -15.00 11.43
CA LYS A 45 28.08 -15.23 12.90
C LYS A 45 26.68 -15.72 13.24
N THR A 46 25.66 -15.18 12.55
CA THR A 46 24.25 -15.52 12.82
C THR A 46 23.84 -16.75 12.02
N ALA A 47 23.32 -17.75 12.69
CA ALA A 47 22.75 -18.92 12.01
C ALA A 47 21.54 -18.52 11.17
N SER A 48 21.31 -19.22 10.06
CA SER A 48 20.08 -19.11 9.29
C SER A 48 18.86 -19.41 10.17
N THR A 49 17.74 -18.79 9.85
CA THR A 49 16.48 -18.97 10.60
C THR A 49 15.40 -19.45 9.65
N ASP A 50 14.73 -20.53 10.03
CA ASP A 50 13.56 -21.06 9.35
C ASP A 50 12.32 -20.70 10.16
N THR A 51 11.31 -20.16 9.49
CA THR A 51 10.02 -19.85 10.10
C THR A 51 8.90 -20.49 9.28
N PHE A 52 7.95 -21.09 9.96
CA PHE A 52 6.72 -21.60 9.36
C PHE A 52 5.55 -21.06 10.17
N SER A 53 4.58 -20.43 9.50
CA SER A 53 3.44 -19.80 10.18
C SER A 53 2.20 -19.82 9.29
N GLU A 54 1.04 -19.78 9.92
CA GLU A 54 -0.17 -19.29 9.27
C GLU A 54 -0.11 -17.76 9.22
N GLN A 55 -0.58 -17.17 8.12
CA GLN A 55 -0.59 -15.71 7.94
C GLN A 55 -1.87 -15.25 7.26
N SER A 56 -2.36 -14.10 7.74
CA SER A 56 -3.44 -13.36 7.13
C SER A 56 -2.97 -12.46 6.00
N GLY A 57 -3.77 -12.34 4.95
CA GLY A 57 -3.64 -11.23 4.01
C GLY A 57 -2.40 -11.26 3.12
N GLN A 58 -1.90 -12.42 2.76
CA GLN A 58 -0.67 -12.54 1.96
C GLN A 58 -0.81 -12.00 0.52
N THR A 59 -2.00 -12.09 -0.08
CA THR A 59 -2.27 -11.61 -1.45
C THR A 59 -3.42 -10.62 -1.54
N ALA A 60 -4.34 -10.64 -0.54
CA ALA A 60 -5.47 -9.74 -0.43
C ALA A 60 -5.78 -9.48 1.05
N SER A 61 -5.39 -8.33 1.59
CA SER A 61 -5.61 -8.03 3.01
C SER A 61 -7.03 -8.38 3.47
N SER A 62 -7.13 -9.19 4.53
CA SER A 62 -8.42 -9.56 5.14
C SER A 62 -9.13 -8.32 5.67
N ARG A 63 -10.41 -8.18 5.33
CA ARG A 63 -11.21 -6.99 5.64
C ARG A 63 -12.69 -7.23 5.53
N TRP A 64 -13.46 -6.37 6.18
CA TRP A 64 -14.89 -6.19 5.94
C TRP A 64 -15.23 -4.71 5.89
N GLY A 65 -16.32 -4.36 5.23
CA GLY A 65 -16.71 -2.96 5.10
C GLY A 65 -18.18 -2.77 4.80
N LEU A 66 -18.59 -1.53 5.00
CA LEU A 66 -19.91 -1.01 4.63
C LEU A 66 -19.71 0.11 3.62
N ARG A 67 -20.48 0.08 2.55
CA ARG A 67 -20.54 1.16 1.58
C ARG A 67 -21.98 1.42 1.17
N GLY A 68 -22.25 2.66 0.83
CA GLY A 68 -23.59 3.04 0.37
C GLY A 68 -23.55 4.32 -0.43
N ASP A 69 -24.47 4.44 -1.38
CA ASP A 69 -24.63 5.59 -2.26
C ASP A 69 -26.08 6.06 -2.27
N GLU A 70 -26.27 7.36 -2.30
CA GLU A 70 -27.56 8.03 -2.48
C GLU A 70 -27.46 9.01 -3.64
N LYS A 71 -28.40 8.93 -4.59
CA LYS A 71 -28.48 9.87 -5.69
C LYS A 71 -29.33 11.07 -5.29
N ILE A 72 -28.73 12.25 -5.30
CA ILE A 72 -29.37 13.53 -4.97
C ILE A 72 -29.32 14.44 -6.21
N GLY A 73 -30.41 14.45 -6.99
CA GLY A 73 -30.47 15.18 -8.25
C GLY A 73 -29.44 14.67 -9.26
N SER A 74 -28.46 15.49 -9.61
CA SER A 74 -27.39 15.15 -10.58
C SER A 74 -26.09 14.65 -9.94
N VAL A 75 -26.04 14.56 -8.61
CA VAL A 75 -24.88 14.10 -7.87
C VAL A 75 -25.21 12.81 -7.11
N THR A 76 -24.19 12.03 -6.81
CA THR A 76 -24.24 10.88 -5.90
C THR A 76 -23.42 11.23 -4.66
N VAL A 77 -24.01 11.06 -3.48
CA VAL A 77 -23.31 11.16 -2.20
C VAL A 77 -23.19 9.76 -1.64
N GLY A 78 -22.02 9.38 -1.20
CA GLY A 78 -21.80 8.04 -0.66
C GLY A 78 -20.75 8.00 0.43
N PHE A 79 -20.55 6.82 0.99
CA PHE A 79 -19.55 6.57 2.02
C PHE A 79 -18.90 5.19 1.86
N ASN A 80 -17.67 5.08 2.35
CA ASN A 80 -16.95 3.83 2.53
C ASN A 80 -16.40 3.75 3.96
N LEU A 81 -16.69 2.64 4.64
CA LEU A 81 -16.14 2.32 5.96
C LEU A 81 -15.54 0.92 5.88
N GLU A 82 -14.22 0.77 6.01
CA GLU A 82 -13.52 -0.51 5.84
C GLU A 82 -12.60 -0.79 7.04
N ASN A 83 -12.85 -1.92 7.70
CA ASN A 83 -12.01 -2.49 8.75
C ASN A 83 -11.05 -3.52 8.15
N GLY A 84 -9.81 -3.57 8.63
CA GLY A 84 -8.88 -4.65 8.39
C GLY A 84 -8.76 -5.54 9.62
N PHE A 85 -8.66 -6.84 9.41
CA PHE A 85 -8.42 -7.79 10.49
C PHE A 85 -7.42 -8.86 10.07
N ASN A 86 -6.83 -9.53 11.04
CA ASN A 86 -6.01 -10.70 10.83
C ASN A 86 -6.90 -11.94 10.88
N SER A 87 -6.85 -12.79 9.86
CA SER A 87 -7.69 -13.99 9.79
C SER A 87 -7.11 -15.18 10.55
N ASP A 88 -5.83 -15.13 10.91
CA ASP A 88 -5.10 -16.14 11.66
C ASP A 88 -5.34 -16.07 13.17
N ASP A 89 -5.45 -14.85 13.74
CA ASP A 89 -5.56 -14.64 15.19
C ASP A 89 -6.69 -13.67 15.62
N GLY A 90 -7.33 -12.97 14.67
CA GLY A 90 -8.58 -12.21 14.84
C GLY A 90 -8.51 -10.73 15.21
N PRO A 91 -7.39 -10.11 15.58
CA PRO A 91 -7.32 -8.68 15.92
C PRO A 91 -7.55 -7.75 14.72
N GLU A 92 -7.81 -6.47 15.03
CA GLU A 92 -7.82 -5.40 14.04
C GLU A 92 -6.40 -5.18 13.48
N ALA A 93 -6.26 -5.26 12.15
CA ALA A 93 -4.95 -5.17 11.49
C ALA A 93 -4.26 -3.79 11.58
N MET A 94 -4.99 -2.71 11.95
CA MET A 94 -4.47 -1.34 11.97
C MET A 94 -4.76 -0.62 13.29
N SER A 95 -5.11 -1.36 14.34
CA SER A 95 -5.48 -0.82 15.66
C SER A 95 -6.58 0.25 15.63
N ARG A 96 -7.42 0.25 14.59
CA ARG A 96 -8.55 1.18 14.36
C ARG A 96 -9.72 0.44 13.73
N LEU A 97 -10.94 0.70 14.18
CA LEU A 97 -12.16 0.07 13.66
C LEU A 97 -12.31 0.26 12.14
N PHE A 98 -12.05 1.44 11.61
CA PHE A 98 -12.05 1.71 10.17
C PHE A 98 -10.65 2.16 9.70
N GLY A 99 -9.65 1.33 10.05
CA GLY A 99 -8.26 1.62 9.77
C GLY A 99 -7.90 1.62 8.28
N ARG A 100 -8.70 0.97 7.43
CA ARG A 100 -8.43 0.86 5.99
C ARG A 100 -9.03 2.02 5.20
N GLU A 101 -10.26 2.38 5.48
CA GLU A 101 -10.96 3.52 4.87
C GLU A 101 -12.08 4.01 5.79
N ALA A 102 -12.23 5.31 5.88
CA ALA A 102 -13.34 5.99 6.53
C ALA A 102 -13.59 7.30 5.79
N SER A 103 -14.40 7.25 4.72
CA SER A 103 -14.58 8.38 3.83
C SER A 103 -16.04 8.61 3.47
N VAL A 104 -16.36 9.86 3.14
CA VAL A 104 -17.55 10.28 2.43
C VAL A 104 -17.12 10.79 1.06
N HIS A 105 -17.97 10.60 0.05
CA HIS A 105 -17.68 11.13 -1.28
C HIS A 105 -18.89 11.78 -1.95
N VAL A 106 -18.58 12.72 -2.84
CA VAL A 106 -19.55 13.35 -3.73
C VAL A 106 -19.08 13.18 -5.17
N ALA A 107 -19.87 12.46 -5.97
CA ALA A 107 -19.59 12.17 -7.37
C ALA A 107 -20.59 12.88 -8.30
N GLY A 108 -20.10 13.43 -9.39
CA GLY A 108 -20.91 14.12 -10.38
C GLY A 108 -20.20 14.27 -11.72
N LYS A 109 -20.75 15.09 -12.62
CA LYS A 109 -20.21 15.28 -13.98
C LYS A 109 -18.78 15.85 -14.00
N TYR A 110 -18.34 16.48 -12.92
CA TYR A 110 -17.02 17.08 -12.80
C TYR A 110 -16.01 16.18 -12.08
N GLY A 111 -16.37 14.94 -11.75
CA GLY A 111 -15.52 13.99 -11.02
C GLY A 111 -16.05 13.66 -9.64
N THR A 112 -15.16 13.12 -8.83
CA THR A 112 -15.49 12.68 -7.46
C THR A 112 -14.53 13.32 -6.46
N LEU A 113 -15.09 13.87 -5.39
CA LEU A 113 -14.34 14.36 -4.23
C LEU A 113 -14.59 13.43 -3.06
N TYR A 114 -13.53 12.91 -2.47
CA TYR A 114 -13.53 12.12 -1.24
C TYR A 114 -13.00 12.95 -0.08
N ALA A 115 -13.53 12.75 1.12
CA ALA A 115 -13.06 13.37 2.35
C ALA A 115 -13.03 12.36 3.48
N GLY A 116 -11.89 12.27 4.19
CA GLY A 116 -11.71 11.38 5.34
C GLY A 116 -10.37 10.67 5.34
N ARG A 117 -10.38 9.41 5.82
CA ARG A 117 -9.20 8.52 5.79
C ARG A 117 -9.21 7.68 4.55
N GLU A 118 -8.13 7.75 3.78
CA GLU A 118 -8.00 7.06 2.50
C GLU A 118 -6.59 6.49 2.28
N GLY A 119 -6.44 5.63 1.26
CA GLY A 119 -5.15 5.24 0.74
C GLY A 119 -4.46 6.39 0.00
N LYS A 120 -3.14 6.48 0.08
CA LYS A 120 -2.35 7.37 -0.77
C LYS A 120 -2.53 7.02 -2.25
N LEU A 121 -2.38 7.97 -3.17
CA LEU A 121 -2.52 7.70 -4.61
C LEU A 121 -1.61 6.58 -5.10
N ILE A 122 -0.41 6.48 -4.55
CA ILE A 122 0.55 5.42 -4.87
C ILE A 122 0.11 4.04 -4.33
N SER A 123 -0.77 3.99 -3.34
CA SER A 123 -1.27 2.76 -2.73
C SER A 123 -2.06 1.90 -3.74
N THR A 124 -2.32 0.65 -3.35
CA THR A 124 -3.25 -0.25 -4.04
C THR A 124 -4.61 -0.35 -3.33
N ALA A 125 -4.82 0.46 -2.31
CA ALA A 125 -6.03 0.50 -1.49
C ALA A 125 -6.69 1.88 -1.55
N GLY A 126 -8.04 1.91 -1.57
CA GLY A 126 -8.83 3.13 -1.71
C GLY A 126 -9.28 3.37 -3.15
N ALA A 127 -10.34 4.17 -3.32
CA ALA A 127 -11.00 4.42 -4.59
C ALA A 127 -10.12 5.18 -5.60
N ALA A 128 -9.20 6.01 -5.11
CA ALA A 128 -8.30 6.81 -5.93
C ALA A 128 -6.92 6.17 -6.17
N ALA A 129 -6.66 4.97 -5.64
CA ALA A 129 -5.37 4.32 -5.70
C ALA A 129 -4.93 3.96 -7.13
N MET A 130 -3.65 4.15 -7.43
CA MET A 130 -3.05 3.92 -8.75
C MET A 130 -1.99 2.81 -8.75
N GLY A 131 -1.55 2.34 -7.58
CA GLY A 131 -0.43 1.40 -7.46
C GLY A 131 -0.56 0.10 -8.25
N GLY A 132 -1.78 -0.38 -8.49
CA GLY A 132 -2.05 -1.56 -9.31
C GLY A 132 -1.72 -1.41 -10.82
N ILE A 133 -1.42 -0.19 -11.29
CA ILE A 133 -0.98 0.06 -12.67
C ILE A 133 0.44 -0.47 -12.89
N PHE A 134 1.27 -0.46 -11.84
CA PHE A 134 2.72 -0.58 -11.92
C PHE A 134 3.26 -1.99 -11.69
N SER A 135 2.53 -2.84 -10.95
CA SER A 135 3.01 -4.17 -10.57
C SER A 135 1.89 -5.20 -10.51
N PRO A 136 2.14 -6.44 -10.95
CA PRO A 136 1.18 -7.54 -10.82
C PRO A 136 1.09 -8.09 -9.38
N PHE A 137 2.08 -7.84 -8.53
CA PHE A 137 2.12 -8.29 -7.13
C PHE A 137 1.49 -7.28 -6.16
N SER A 138 1.16 -6.05 -6.63
CA SER A 138 0.62 -5.02 -5.76
C SER A 138 1.64 -4.68 -4.64
N VAL A 139 1.18 -4.45 -3.42
CA VAL A 139 2.01 -4.22 -2.21
C VAL A 139 2.11 -5.47 -1.33
N LEU A 140 1.59 -6.59 -1.78
CA LEU A 140 1.50 -7.88 -1.08
C LEU A 140 2.43 -8.92 -1.74
N TRP A 141 2.28 -10.19 -1.42
CA TRP A 141 3.12 -11.28 -1.88
C TRP A 141 4.53 -11.29 -1.25
N GLY A 142 4.57 -11.05 0.07
CA GLY A 142 5.83 -11.06 0.82
C GLY A 142 6.82 -10.02 0.27
N ASP A 143 8.03 -10.45 -0.01
CA ASP A 143 9.09 -9.59 -0.52
C ASP A 143 8.87 -9.12 -1.97
N ALA A 144 7.92 -9.70 -2.72
CA ALA A 144 7.62 -9.28 -4.10
C ALA A 144 6.79 -8.00 -4.21
N GLY A 145 6.30 -7.48 -3.09
CA GLY A 145 5.47 -6.27 -3.10
C GLY A 145 6.23 -5.03 -3.55
N ILE A 146 5.63 -4.27 -4.47
CA ILE A 146 6.24 -3.07 -5.07
C ILE A 146 6.71 -2.01 -4.05
N LYS A 147 6.17 -2.03 -2.83
CA LYS A 147 6.57 -1.10 -1.75
C LYS A 147 8.06 -1.19 -1.38
N ALA A 148 8.70 -2.33 -1.64
CA ALA A 148 10.10 -2.53 -1.30
C ALA A 148 11.06 -1.81 -2.28
N GLN A 149 10.60 -1.44 -3.47
CA GLN A 149 11.40 -0.70 -4.45
C GLN A 149 11.30 0.82 -4.32
N THR A 150 10.43 1.31 -3.46
CA THR A 150 10.21 2.74 -3.27
C THR A 150 10.61 3.16 -1.86
N GLY A 151 11.02 4.39 -1.69
CA GLY A 151 11.25 5.00 -0.38
C GLY A 151 10.00 5.64 0.23
N THR A 152 8.85 5.54 -0.42
CA THR A 152 7.63 6.18 0.05
C THR A 152 6.73 5.20 0.80
N ASP A 153 6.00 5.71 1.78
CA ASP A 153 4.98 4.96 2.49
C ASP A 153 3.73 4.76 1.63
N TRP A 154 3.41 3.51 1.33
CA TRP A 154 2.23 3.07 0.57
C TRP A 154 0.96 2.97 1.42
N GLY A 155 0.99 3.55 2.60
CA GLY A 155 -0.06 3.47 3.61
C GLY A 155 -1.29 4.29 3.30
N ARG A 156 -1.88 4.74 4.37
CA ARG A 156 -3.10 5.56 4.39
C ARG A 156 -2.83 6.86 5.10
N ILE A 157 -3.61 7.86 4.75
CA ILE A 157 -3.57 9.20 5.35
C ILE A 157 -4.92 9.54 5.96
N ASP A 158 -4.86 10.22 7.09
CA ASP A 158 -6.02 10.81 7.76
C ASP A 158 -6.29 12.23 7.25
N ASN A 159 -7.44 12.77 7.60
CA ASN A 159 -7.79 14.17 7.38
C ASN A 159 -7.50 14.61 5.94
N SER A 160 -7.92 13.80 4.97
CA SER A 160 -7.58 14.01 3.57
C SER A 160 -8.76 14.48 2.73
N LEU A 161 -8.43 15.22 1.67
CA LEU A 161 -9.28 15.48 0.53
C LEU A 161 -8.62 14.86 -0.70
N THR A 162 -9.40 14.05 -1.45
CA THR A 162 -8.94 13.40 -2.67
C THR A 162 -9.91 13.69 -3.80
N TYR A 163 -9.42 14.25 -4.89
CA TYR A 163 -10.20 14.49 -6.10
C TYR A 163 -9.78 13.53 -7.21
N VAL A 164 -10.78 12.98 -7.91
CA VAL A 164 -10.63 12.16 -9.12
C VAL A 164 -11.44 12.80 -10.24
N SER A 165 -10.79 13.18 -11.33
CA SER A 165 -11.48 13.77 -12.50
C SER A 165 -12.37 12.75 -13.21
N PRO A 166 -13.32 13.19 -14.04
CA PRO A 166 -13.89 12.33 -15.06
C PRO A 166 -12.79 11.80 -16.00
N SER A 167 -13.09 10.70 -16.71
CA SER A 167 -12.20 10.22 -17.76
C SER A 167 -12.38 11.04 -19.04
N PHE A 168 -11.29 11.64 -19.52
CA PHE A 168 -11.22 12.38 -20.78
C PHE A 168 -10.55 11.52 -21.86
N SER A 169 -11.33 10.69 -22.54
CA SER A 169 -10.81 9.75 -23.56
C SER A 169 -9.72 8.82 -23.00
N GLY A 170 -9.90 8.36 -21.77
CA GLY A 170 -8.96 7.47 -21.07
C GLY A 170 -7.95 8.18 -20.15
N LEU A 171 -7.83 9.50 -20.23
CA LEU A 171 -7.02 10.30 -19.30
C LEU A 171 -7.82 10.61 -18.03
N GLU A 172 -7.25 10.36 -16.87
CA GLU A 172 -7.77 10.75 -15.56
C GLU A 172 -6.68 11.44 -14.74
N ILE A 173 -7.08 12.47 -13.99
CA ILE A 173 -6.23 13.24 -13.10
C ILE A 173 -6.72 13.04 -11.67
N ARG A 174 -5.79 12.86 -10.73
CA ARG A 174 -6.07 12.73 -9.30
C ARG A 174 -5.22 13.72 -8.53
N ALA A 175 -5.82 14.34 -7.52
CA ALA A 175 -5.12 15.21 -6.59
C ALA A 175 -5.50 14.83 -5.17
N GLN A 176 -4.54 14.81 -4.26
CA GLN A 176 -4.75 14.41 -2.87
C GLN A 176 -3.97 15.34 -1.94
N TYR A 177 -4.60 15.74 -0.85
CA TYR A 177 -3.97 16.50 0.22
C TYR A 177 -4.44 15.99 1.58
N SER A 178 -3.51 15.83 2.52
CA SER A 178 -3.80 15.52 3.91
C SER A 178 -3.33 16.67 4.81
N PHE A 179 -4.24 17.18 5.62
CA PHE A 179 -3.96 18.23 6.59
C PHE A 179 -3.17 17.74 7.80
N LYS A 180 -3.19 16.41 8.03
CA LYS A 180 -2.47 15.70 9.09
C LYS A 180 -2.49 14.21 8.80
N ASN A 181 -1.35 13.64 8.42
CA ASN A 181 -1.24 12.25 7.95
C ASN A 181 -1.70 11.21 8.97
N ASP A 182 -1.49 11.46 10.25
CA ASP A 182 -1.89 10.59 11.34
C ASP A 182 -2.69 11.37 12.39
N GLY A 183 -4.01 11.23 12.34
CA GLY A 183 -4.94 11.88 13.27
C GLY A 183 -4.79 11.44 14.73
N THR A 184 -4.07 10.34 15.01
CA THR A 184 -3.80 9.87 16.39
C THR A 184 -2.66 10.62 17.07
N LYS A 185 -1.84 11.34 16.31
CA LYS A 185 -0.74 12.14 16.87
C LYS A 185 -1.26 13.48 17.40
N THR A 186 -0.52 14.08 18.31
CA THR A 186 -0.79 15.45 18.80
C THR A 186 -0.41 16.50 17.75
N GLY A 187 -0.91 17.71 17.89
CA GLY A 187 -0.67 18.84 16.98
C GLY A 187 -1.90 19.19 16.15
N ASP A 188 -2.00 20.47 15.77
CA ASP A 188 -3.11 21.00 15.00
C ASP A 188 -2.98 20.68 13.51
N GLU A 189 -4.10 20.46 12.85
CA GLU A 189 -4.13 20.22 11.41
C GLU A 189 -3.54 21.41 10.65
N ASN A 190 -2.83 21.10 9.55
CA ASN A 190 -2.19 22.09 8.69
C ASN A 190 -1.13 22.98 9.38
N SER A 191 -0.65 22.59 10.55
CA SER A 191 0.45 23.25 11.24
C SER A 191 1.81 22.64 10.88
N SER A 192 2.90 23.27 11.29
CA SER A 192 4.25 22.71 11.15
C SER A 192 4.57 21.60 12.15
N ASP A 193 3.67 21.35 13.11
CA ASP A 193 3.87 20.37 14.19
C ASP A 193 3.36 18.97 13.80
N VAL A 194 2.83 18.80 12.60
CA VAL A 194 2.30 17.56 12.09
C VAL A 194 2.78 17.27 10.68
N ASP A 195 2.94 15.98 10.37
CA ASP A 195 3.23 15.53 9.01
C ASP A 195 2.01 15.74 8.12
N ARG A 196 2.22 16.33 6.95
CA ARG A 196 1.20 16.58 5.92
C ARG A 196 1.66 15.95 4.61
N TYR A 197 0.72 15.78 3.70
CA TYR A 197 0.99 15.10 2.44
C TYR A 197 0.23 15.74 1.29
N ALA A 198 0.84 15.82 0.13
CA ALA A 198 0.22 16.20 -1.12
C ALA A 198 0.62 15.24 -2.23
N ALA A 199 -0.28 14.94 -3.17
CA ALA A 199 0.05 14.14 -4.34
C ALA A 199 -0.77 14.55 -5.56
N LEU A 200 -0.16 14.39 -6.72
CA LEU A 200 -0.78 14.53 -8.03
C LEU A 200 -0.52 13.25 -8.84
N GLY A 201 -1.59 12.67 -9.37
CA GLY A 201 -1.53 11.48 -10.21
C GLY A 201 -2.21 11.70 -11.55
N VAL A 202 -1.60 11.16 -12.61
CA VAL A 202 -2.19 11.11 -13.94
C VAL A 202 -2.16 9.68 -14.43
N SER A 203 -3.29 9.17 -14.92
CA SER A 203 -3.33 7.87 -15.59
C SER A 203 -3.96 7.97 -16.95
N TYR A 204 -3.49 7.16 -17.89
CA TYR A 204 -4.04 7.04 -19.22
C TYR A 204 -4.27 5.58 -19.57
N LYS A 205 -5.49 5.26 -19.99
CA LYS A 205 -5.87 3.92 -20.45
C LYS A 205 -6.45 3.98 -21.84
N ASN A 206 -5.84 3.23 -22.77
CA ASN A 206 -6.34 3.11 -24.13
C ASN A 206 -6.16 1.68 -24.64
N GLY A 207 -7.27 1.00 -24.84
CA GLY A 207 -7.27 -0.42 -25.24
C GLY A 207 -6.44 -1.29 -24.29
N PRO A 208 -5.38 -1.97 -24.79
CA PRO A 208 -4.54 -2.85 -23.99
C PRO A 208 -3.51 -2.11 -23.10
N ALA A 209 -3.28 -0.83 -23.34
CA ALA A 209 -2.25 -0.03 -22.66
C ALA A 209 -2.84 0.73 -21.48
N GLN A 210 -2.11 0.74 -20.37
CA GLN A 210 -2.37 1.59 -19.21
C GLN A 210 -1.05 2.16 -18.68
N PHE A 211 -1.00 3.47 -18.50
CA PHE A 211 0.16 4.20 -17.97
C PHE A 211 -0.24 5.04 -16.76
N GLY A 212 0.69 5.30 -15.89
CA GLY A 212 0.52 6.14 -14.72
C GLY A 212 1.78 6.93 -14.42
N LEU A 213 1.57 8.13 -13.90
CA LEU A 213 2.59 9.00 -13.31
C LEU A 213 2.02 9.55 -12.00
N ILE A 214 2.77 9.43 -10.92
CA ILE A 214 2.43 10.00 -9.61
C ILE A 214 3.63 10.79 -9.12
N GLY A 215 3.40 12.02 -8.66
CA GLY A 215 4.33 12.77 -7.82
C GLY A 215 3.69 12.98 -6.46
N ASP A 216 4.44 12.72 -5.40
CA ASP A 216 4.01 13.03 -4.04
C ASP A 216 5.03 13.88 -3.30
N TYR A 217 4.55 14.60 -2.29
CA TYR A 217 5.32 15.52 -1.47
C TYR A 217 4.94 15.34 -0.01
N SER A 218 5.91 14.98 0.80
CA SER A 218 5.77 14.79 2.24
C SER A 218 6.33 15.99 2.97
N MET A 219 5.47 16.71 3.69
CA MET A 219 5.84 17.84 4.52
C MET A 219 6.01 17.33 5.94
N TRP A 220 7.28 17.14 6.35
CA TRP A 220 7.60 16.60 7.66
C TRP A 220 7.36 17.63 8.76
N LYS A 221 6.96 17.15 9.93
CA LYS A 221 6.78 17.99 11.12
C LYS A 221 8.13 18.54 11.61
N ASN A 222 8.12 19.75 12.14
CA ASN A 222 9.25 20.29 12.86
C ASN A 222 9.44 19.57 14.21
N VAL A 223 10.67 19.25 14.53
CA VAL A 223 11.04 18.67 15.84
C VAL A 223 11.53 19.79 16.74
N ALA A 224 10.80 20.07 17.84
CA ALA A 224 11.01 21.23 18.70
C ALA A 224 12.42 21.34 19.33
N LYS A 225 13.22 20.28 19.32
CA LYS A 225 14.59 20.23 19.86
C LYS A 225 15.65 19.95 18.78
N ALA A 226 15.26 19.84 17.51
CA ALA A 226 16.20 19.64 16.44
C ALA A 226 17.03 20.90 16.24
N THR A 227 18.33 20.72 16.00
CA THR A 227 19.24 21.83 15.66
C THR A 227 18.94 22.39 14.28
N GLU A 228 18.34 21.58 13.40
CA GLU A 228 17.89 21.95 12.07
C GLU A 228 16.54 21.29 11.78
N ASN A 229 15.67 21.96 11.02
CA ASN A 229 14.43 21.37 10.54
C ASN A 229 14.72 20.39 9.41
N VAL A 230 13.89 19.35 9.34
CA VAL A 230 13.94 18.37 8.27
C VAL A 230 13.45 18.97 6.97
N ASP A 231 14.20 18.77 5.91
CA ASP A 231 13.74 19.08 4.56
C ASP A 231 12.58 18.15 4.18
N ASN A 232 11.63 18.71 3.45
CA ASN A 232 10.48 17.93 2.98
C ASN A 232 10.92 16.89 1.94
N GLY A 233 10.23 15.73 1.95
CA GLY A 233 10.52 14.67 1.01
C GLY A 233 9.60 14.69 -0.21
N PHE A 234 10.05 14.11 -1.32
CA PHE A 234 9.20 13.86 -2.47
C PHE A 234 9.49 12.50 -3.12
N SER A 235 8.52 11.99 -3.86
CA SER A 235 8.76 10.86 -4.74
C SER A 235 8.04 11.02 -6.08
N VAL A 236 8.59 10.37 -7.10
CA VAL A 236 7.98 10.28 -8.43
C VAL A 236 8.02 8.83 -8.86
N ILE A 237 6.87 8.29 -9.27
CA ILE A 237 6.76 6.98 -9.88
C ILE A 237 6.10 7.09 -11.25
N ALA A 238 6.70 6.46 -12.26
CA ALA A 238 6.18 6.37 -13.60
C ALA A 238 6.24 4.93 -14.10
N GLY A 239 5.22 4.52 -14.84
CA GLY A 239 5.17 3.16 -15.37
C GLY A 239 3.85 2.82 -15.99
N GLY A 240 3.62 1.52 -16.18
CA GLY A 240 2.39 1.06 -16.78
C GLY A 240 2.36 -0.43 -17.05
N ASN A 241 1.32 -0.83 -17.77
CA ASN A 241 1.21 -2.20 -18.26
C ASN A 241 0.64 -2.23 -19.67
N TYR A 242 0.96 -3.31 -20.38
CA TYR A 242 0.41 -3.59 -21.71
C TYR A 242 -0.03 -5.04 -21.83
N ASP A 243 -1.26 -5.23 -22.26
CA ASP A 243 -1.87 -6.55 -22.44
C ASP A 243 -1.70 -7.03 -23.89
N PHE A 244 -0.77 -7.95 -24.10
CA PHE A 244 -0.53 -8.62 -25.40
C PHE A 244 -1.51 -9.79 -25.65
N LYS A 245 -2.57 -9.94 -24.80
CA LYS A 245 -3.54 -11.05 -24.79
C LYS A 245 -2.97 -12.35 -24.21
N ALA A 246 -1.82 -12.82 -24.71
CA ALA A 246 -1.14 -14.01 -24.18
C ALA A 246 -0.38 -13.71 -22.87
N VAL A 247 0.11 -12.51 -22.72
CA VAL A 247 0.85 -12.04 -21.55
C VAL A 247 0.56 -10.56 -21.33
N ARG A 248 0.38 -10.14 -20.08
CA ARG A 248 0.41 -8.73 -19.71
C ARG A 248 1.72 -8.43 -19.03
N VAL A 249 2.42 -7.42 -19.53
CA VAL A 249 3.72 -6.98 -19.00
C VAL A 249 3.52 -5.69 -18.22
N TYR A 250 4.23 -5.55 -17.11
CA TYR A 250 4.25 -4.39 -16.22
C TYR A 250 5.67 -3.85 -16.11
N GLY A 251 5.79 -2.55 -15.96
CA GLY A 251 7.08 -1.92 -15.68
C GLY A 251 6.89 -0.60 -14.96
N GLN A 252 7.82 -0.29 -14.05
CA GLN A 252 7.86 1.02 -13.40
C GLN A 252 9.29 1.41 -13.08
N VAL A 253 9.50 2.74 -12.99
CA VAL A 253 10.67 3.38 -12.42
C VAL A 253 10.19 4.38 -11.38
N ASN A 254 10.97 4.56 -10.33
CA ASN A 254 10.70 5.57 -9.32
C ASN A 254 12.01 6.24 -8.88
N TYR A 255 11.86 7.48 -8.42
CA TYR A 255 12.87 8.24 -7.71
C TYR A 255 12.25 8.82 -6.46
N PHE A 256 13.02 8.90 -5.40
CA PHE A 256 12.57 9.49 -4.13
C PHE A 256 13.74 10.19 -3.45
N ASP A 257 13.42 11.23 -2.71
CA ASP A 257 14.35 12.04 -1.96
C ASP A 257 13.73 12.40 -0.61
N ASN A 258 14.54 12.39 0.42
CA ASN A 258 14.21 12.73 1.79
C ASN A 258 12.94 12.02 2.32
N GLN A 259 12.76 10.76 1.94
CA GLN A 259 11.66 9.94 2.42
C GLN A 259 11.96 9.33 3.77
N SER A 260 10.94 9.27 4.63
CA SER A 260 11.09 8.80 6.01
C SER A 260 11.17 7.30 6.18
N THR A 261 10.86 6.54 5.14
CA THR A 261 10.69 5.08 5.26
C THR A 261 11.36 4.37 4.10
N LEU A 262 12.14 3.36 4.42
CA LEU A 262 12.71 2.42 3.48
C LEU A 262 12.43 1.00 3.96
N VAL A 263 11.91 0.14 3.09
CA VAL A 263 11.73 -1.27 3.43
C VAL A 263 13.08 -1.97 3.38
N ASN A 264 13.65 -2.28 4.53
CA ASN A 264 14.94 -2.90 4.69
C ASN A 264 14.89 -4.35 5.19
N SER A 265 13.74 -4.82 5.71
CA SER A 265 13.54 -6.21 6.09
C SER A 265 13.52 -7.14 4.88
N VAL A 266 14.04 -8.34 5.02
CA VAL A 266 13.87 -9.44 4.07
C VAL A 266 13.21 -10.62 4.79
N GLY A 267 12.26 -11.28 4.13
CA GLY A 267 11.48 -12.36 4.73
C GLY A 267 10.64 -11.95 5.94
N GLY A 268 10.30 -10.66 6.07
CA GLY A 268 9.59 -10.13 7.23
C GLY A 268 10.39 -10.11 8.54
N LEU A 269 11.69 -10.42 8.49
CA LEU A 269 12.56 -10.47 9.66
C LEU A 269 13.41 -9.21 9.74
N ASP A 270 13.07 -8.33 10.66
CA ASP A 270 13.84 -7.13 11.01
C ASP A 270 15.04 -7.47 11.92
N LYS A 271 15.94 -8.33 11.46
CA LYS A 271 17.22 -8.55 12.14
C LYS A 271 18.28 -7.53 11.72
N PHE A 272 17.88 -6.62 10.88
CA PHE A 272 18.65 -5.58 10.29
C PHE A 272 18.34 -4.28 11.01
N THR A 273 19.24 -3.82 11.86
CA THR A 273 19.15 -2.52 12.53
C THR A 273 19.65 -1.41 11.60
N ALA A 274 18.95 -1.13 10.52
CA ALA A 274 18.97 0.20 9.98
C ALA A 274 18.08 1.05 10.89
N THR A 275 18.62 2.06 11.48
CA THR A 275 17.85 3.00 12.31
C THR A 275 16.91 3.74 11.36
N THR A 276 15.68 3.31 11.31
CA THR A 276 14.60 3.89 10.47
C THR A 276 14.00 5.14 11.11
N SER A 277 14.76 5.89 11.89
CA SER A 277 14.23 7.08 12.55
C SER A 277 14.55 8.31 11.74
N THR A 278 13.53 8.87 11.13
CA THR A 278 13.56 10.21 10.53
C THR A 278 13.54 11.32 11.56
N THR A 279 13.51 11.00 12.85
CA THR A 279 13.39 11.99 13.93
C THR A 279 14.23 11.57 15.10
N ASP A 280 15.54 11.71 14.99
CA ASP A 280 16.36 11.80 16.16
C ASP A 280 16.41 13.26 16.67
N GLU A 281 17.03 13.48 17.83
CA GLU A 281 17.18 14.82 18.41
C GLU A 281 18.11 15.74 17.58
N LYS A 282 18.68 15.26 16.48
CA LYS A 282 19.65 15.96 15.63
C LYS A 282 19.11 16.42 14.27
N GLY A 283 17.84 16.16 13.96
CA GLY A 283 17.29 16.36 12.60
C GLY A 283 17.36 15.03 11.80
N ASN A 284 16.72 14.92 10.69
CA ASN A 284 16.40 13.63 10.09
C ASN A 284 17.47 12.99 9.25
N LEU A 285 17.46 11.66 9.33
CA LEU A 285 17.98 10.78 8.30
C LEU A 285 16.85 10.47 7.32
N GLY A 286 16.71 11.25 6.26
CA GLY A 286 15.90 10.90 5.10
C GLY A 286 16.63 9.86 4.26
N TYR A 287 15.88 9.18 3.39
CA TYR A 287 16.44 8.31 2.37
C TYR A 287 16.21 8.90 1.00
N GLU A 288 17.22 8.84 0.15
CA GLU A 288 17.12 9.12 -1.27
C GLU A 288 17.51 7.89 -2.11
N GLY A 289 17.04 7.86 -3.35
CA GLY A 289 17.37 6.75 -4.24
C GLY A 289 16.37 6.56 -5.37
N TRP A 290 16.53 5.43 -6.04
CA TRP A 290 15.68 5.04 -7.15
C TRP A 290 15.38 3.54 -7.16
N GLY A 291 14.33 3.17 -7.87
CA GLY A 291 13.96 1.78 -8.05
C GLY A 291 13.37 1.51 -9.42
N ILE A 292 13.45 0.25 -9.82
CA ILE A 292 12.88 -0.25 -11.07
C ILE A 292 12.24 -1.62 -10.82
N SER A 293 11.12 -1.90 -11.46
CA SER A 293 10.54 -3.24 -11.49
C SER A 293 10.00 -3.60 -12.86
N LEU A 294 10.05 -4.90 -13.17
CA LEU A 294 9.43 -5.53 -14.31
C LEU A 294 8.59 -6.71 -13.82
N GLY A 295 7.41 -6.89 -14.39
CA GLY A 295 6.53 -8.00 -14.04
C GLY A 295 5.71 -8.46 -15.22
N ALA A 296 5.16 -9.66 -15.10
CA ALA A 296 4.28 -10.22 -16.11
C ALA A 296 3.20 -11.10 -15.48
N THR A 297 2.05 -11.18 -16.14
CA THR A 297 1.02 -12.17 -15.87
C THR A 297 0.63 -12.89 -17.16
N ALA A 298 0.44 -14.21 -17.08
CA ALA A 298 0.01 -15.01 -18.21
C ALA A 298 -1.00 -16.08 -17.76
N PRO A 299 -2.07 -16.33 -18.53
CA PRO A 299 -2.94 -17.47 -18.30
C PRO A 299 -2.18 -18.78 -18.57
N ALA A 300 -2.21 -19.69 -17.61
CA ALA A 300 -1.60 -21.01 -17.73
C ALA A 300 -2.31 -22.01 -16.80
N PHE A 301 -2.44 -23.26 -17.21
CA PHE A 301 -2.96 -24.38 -16.41
C PHE A 301 -4.33 -24.09 -15.75
N GLY A 302 -5.19 -23.33 -16.44
CA GLY A 302 -6.50 -22.94 -15.92
C GLY A 302 -6.49 -21.80 -14.91
N GLY A 303 -5.34 -21.26 -14.58
CA GLY A 303 -5.14 -20.12 -13.67
C GLY A 303 -4.28 -19.02 -14.29
N THR A 304 -3.59 -18.25 -13.45
CA THR A 304 -2.70 -17.17 -13.87
C THR A 304 -1.34 -17.33 -13.20
N VAL A 305 -0.29 -17.38 -13.99
CA VAL A 305 1.10 -17.26 -13.54
C VAL A 305 1.44 -15.78 -13.43
N ILE A 306 2.16 -15.43 -12.37
CA ILE A 306 2.63 -14.07 -12.07
C ILE A 306 4.14 -14.17 -11.85
N ALA A 307 4.92 -13.31 -12.50
CA ALA A 307 6.37 -13.25 -12.31
C ALA A 307 6.84 -11.80 -12.24
N GLY A 308 7.93 -11.56 -11.53
CA GLY A 308 8.52 -10.22 -11.46
C GLY A 308 9.91 -10.23 -10.88
N VAL A 309 10.64 -9.17 -11.22
CA VAL A 309 11.96 -8.82 -10.69
C VAL A 309 12.00 -7.33 -10.39
N SER A 310 12.78 -6.96 -9.40
CA SER A 310 12.94 -5.56 -9.03
C SER A 310 14.31 -5.26 -8.46
N TYR A 311 14.72 -4.01 -8.55
CA TYR A 311 15.95 -3.49 -7.97
C TYR A 311 15.70 -2.10 -7.38
N ARG A 312 16.37 -1.82 -6.26
CA ARG A 312 16.42 -0.50 -5.62
C ARG A 312 17.85 -0.20 -5.20
N ASP A 313 18.27 1.05 -5.43
CA ASP A 313 19.48 1.66 -4.90
C ASP A 313 19.08 2.89 -4.07
N ALA A 314 19.49 2.96 -2.82
CA ALA A 314 19.11 4.01 -1.90
C ALA A 314 20.22 4.28 -0.89
N GLU A 315 20.29 5.50 -0.40
CA GLU A 315 21.23 5.95 0.61
C GLU A 315 20.56 6.86 1.65
N GLU A 316 21.24 7.10 2.74
CA GLU A 316 20.83 8.06 3.75
C GLU A 316 21.25 9.48 3.30
N VAL A 317 20.30 10.43 3.31
CA VAL A 317 20.55 11.83 2.90
C VAL A 317 21.60 12.51 3.79
N GLN A 318 21.64 12.17 5.07
CA GLN A 318 22.58 12.75 6.04
C GLN A 318 23.54 11.73 6.65
N GLY A 319 23.67 10.56 6.05
CA GLY A 319 24.52 9.47 6.51
C GLY A 319 25.41 8.94 5.39
N ASP A 320 26.27 7.98 5.75
CA ASP A 320 27.17 7.31 4.81
C ASP A 320 26.68 5.88 4.49
N ASN A 321 25.42 5.52 4.87
CA ASN A 321 24.90 4.17 4.70
C ASN A 321 24.16 4.04 3.37
N GLU A 322 24.51 2.99 2.60
CA GLU A 322 23.87 2.64 1.34
C GLU A 322 23.06 1.35 1.46
N TYR A 323 21.95 1.26 0.73
CA TYR A 323 20.98 0.15 0.79
C TYR A 323 20.57 -0.30 -0.60
N LYS A 324 21.18 -1.38 -1.10
CA LYS A 324 20.86 -1.96 -2.40
C LYS A 324 20.02 -3.22 -2.22
N ARG A 325 18.89 -3.29 -2.90
CA ARG A 325 17.95 -4.42 -2.79
C ARG A 325 17.56 -4.94 -4.16
N TRP A 326 17.52 -6.25 -4.30
CA TRP A 326 16.91 -6.89 -5.44
C TRP A 326 15.98 -8.02 -5.02
N GLU A 327 15.00 -8.31 -5.84
CA GLU A 327 13.95 -9.29 -5.58
C GLU A 327 13.58 -10.02 -6.87
N ALA A 328 13.16 -11.26 -6.70
CA ALA A 328 12.54 -12.06 -7.76
C ALA A 328 11.38 -12.86 -7.18
N ALA A 329 10.30 -12.99 -7.93
CA ALA A 329 9.12 -13.71 -7.47
C ALA A 329 8.42 -14.45 -8.61
N LEU A 330 7.83 -15.59 -8.25
CA LEU A 330 6.93 -16.38 -9.09
C LEU A 330 5.70 -16.73 -8.27
N GLY A 331 4.52 -16.40 -8.78
CA GLY A 331 3.24 -16.69 -8.18
C GLY A 331 2.31 -17.42 -9.15
N TYR A 332 1.31 -18.07 -8.59
CA TYR A 332 0.23 -18.70 -9.32
C TYR A 332 -1.08 -18.50 -8.58
N THR A 333 -2.14 -18.15 -9.31
CA THR A 333 -3.49 -18.08 -8.76
C THR A 333 -4.44 -18.94 -9.58
N TYR A 334 -5.34 -19.64 -8.88
CA TYR A 334 -6.37 -20.48 -9.49
C TYR A 334 -7.73 -20.11 -8.92
N ALA A 335 -8.66 -19.70 -9.80
CA ALA A 335 -10.01 -19.30 -9.41
C ALA A 335 -10.96 -20.51 -9.44
N PHE A 336 -11.46 -20.93 -8.29
CA PHE A 336 -12.54 -21.90 -8.17
C PHE A 336 -13.90 -21.29 -8.53
N SER A 337 -14.06 -20.00 -8.25
CA SER A 337 -15.26 -19.22 -8.55
C SER A 337 -14.89 -17.72 -8.66
N LYS A 338 -15.91 -16.87 -8.97
CA LYS A 338 -15.75 -15.40 -8.94
C LYS A 338 -15.37 -14.86 -7.55
N ARG A 339 -15.61 -15.61 -6.47
CA ARG A 339 -15.39 -15.21 -5.08
C ARG A 339 -14.27 -15.96 -4.38
N THR A 340 -13.85 -17.11 -4.91
CA THR A 340 -12.89 -18.00 -4.22
C THR A 340 -11.75 -18.34 -5.15
N ASN A 341 -10.53 -18.06 -4.72
CA ASN A 341 -9.31 -18.45 -5.41
C ASN A 341 -8.27 -19.01 -4.43
N ALA A 342 -7.46 -19.95 -4.90
CA ALA A 342 -6.23 -20.35 -4.24
C ALA A 342 -5.03 -19.61 -4.87
N TYR A 343 -3.97 -19.49 -4.10
CA TYR A 343 -2.70 -18.97 -4.56
C TYR A 343 -1.52 -19.78 -4.00
N ALA A 344 -0.42 -19.74 -4.73
CA ALA A 344 0.89 -20.21 -4.25
C ALA A 344 1.98 -19.32 -4.85
N GLY A 345 3.08 -19.14 -4.16
CA GLY A 345 4.18 -18.33 -4.65
C GLY A 345 5.50 -18.61 -3.95
N VAL A 346 6.57 -18.22 -4.62
CA VAL A 346 7.93 -18.20 -4.10
C VAL A 346 8.51 -16.81 -4.34
N THR A 347 9.20 -16.29 -3.34
CA THR A 347 9.90 -15.01 -3.40
C THR A 347 11.34 -15.18 -2.97
N TYR A 348 12.22 -14.39 -3.54
CA TYR A 348 13.58 -14.21 -3.09
C TYR A 348 13.85 -12.72 -2.98
N ALA A 349 14.46 -12.32 -1.88
CA ALA A 349 14.95 -10.95 -1.69
C ALA A 349 16.34 -10.97 -1.06
N GLN A 350 17.18 -10.02 -1.47
CA GLN A 350 18.48 -9.76 -0.89
C GLN A 350 18.63 -8.25 -0.69
N GLN A 351 19.05 -7.87 0.50
CA GLN A 351 19.33 -6.49 0.89
C GLN A 351 20.82 -6.38 1.21
N LYS A 352 21.59 -5.64 0.41
CA LYS A 352 22.94 -5.23 0.77
C LYS A 352 22.86 -3.90 1.51
N ALA A 353 23.47 -3.80 2.68
CA ALA A 353 23.68 -2.57 3.40
C ALA A 353 25.18 -2.36 3.61
N GLU A 354 25.68 -1.29 3.07
CA GLU A 354 27.03 -0.78 3.26
C GLU A 354 26.96 0.28 4.35
N MET A 355 27.50 -0.05 5.53
CA MET A 355 27.47 0.82 6.72
C MET A 355 28.90 1.10 7.17
N LYS A 356 29.11 2.27 7.77
CA LYS A 356 30.44 2.76 8.19
C LYS A 356 31.32 1.72 8.87
N ASP A 357 30.75 0.87 9.71
CA ASP A 357 31.49 -0.08 10.54
C ASP A 357 31.21 -1.55 10.18
N LYS A 358 30.27 -1.84 9.26
CA LYS A 358 29.85 -3.19 8.97
C LYS A 358 28.97 -3.31 7.73
N ASP A 359 29.42 -4.10 6.77
CA ASP A 359 28.57 -4.53 5.66
C ASP A 359 27.70 -5.73 6.06
N GLN A 360 26.47 -5.75 5.58
CA GLN A 360 25.54 -6.87 5.75
C GLN A 360 24.82 -7.15 4.44
N THR A 361 24.61 -8.42 4.15
CA THR A 361 23.93 -8.84 2.91
C THR A 361 22.88 -9.92 3.23
N PRO A 362 21.89 -9.63 4.09
CA PRO A 362 20.85 -10.60 4.40
C PRO A 362 20.02 -10.95 3.17
N SER A 363 19.55 -12.19 3.14
CA SER A 363 18.66 -12.68 2.10
C SER A 363 17.58 -13.57 2.68
N ALA A 364 16.46 -13.68 1.97
CA ALA A 364 15.38 -14.59 2.33
C ALA A 364 14.76 -15.25 1.11
N VAL A 365 14.37 -16.52 1.28
CA VAL A 365 13.44 -17.22 0.40
C VAL A 365 12.13 -17.37 1.14
N GLY A 366 11.05 -16.88 0.56
CA GLY A 366 9.68 -17.06 1.04
C GLY A 366 8.91 -18.04 0.16
N VAL A 367 8.15 -18.94 0.78
CA VAL A 367 7.19 -19.81 0.08
C VAL A 367 5.83 -19.64 0.74
N MET A 368 4.82 -19.36 -0.04
CA MET A 368 3.46 -19.12 0.46
C MET A 368 2.42 -19.91 -0.32
N ALA A 369 1.35 -20.30 0.34
CA ALA A 369 0.15 -20.84 -0.27
C ALA A 369 -1.08 -20.55 0.59
N GLY A 370 -2.22 -20.25 -0.04
CA GLY A 370 -3.42 -19.92 0.72
C GLY A 370 -4.67 -19.81 -0.13
N LEU A 371 -5.73 -19.34 0.52
CA LEU A 371 -7.06 -19.21 -0.02
C LEU A 371 -7.61 -17.80 0.23
N VAL A 372 -8.20 -17.22 -0.81
CA VAL A 372 -8.94 -15.95 -0.73
C VAL A 372 -10.42 -16.22 -0.97
N HIS A 373 -11.28 -15.75 -0.06
CA HIS A 373 -12.73 -15.77 -0.25
C HIS A 373 -13.33 -14.37 -0.09
N LYS A 374 -14.18 -13.97 -1.04
CA LYS A 374 -14.91 -12.69 -1.06
C LYS A 374 -16.38 -12.91 -0.79
N PHE A 375 -17.00 -12.05 0.01
CA PHE A 375 -18.45 -12.09 0.30
C PHE A 375 -19.11 -10.72 0.12
#